data_c8d05431e0d07b46d4dea0221a1b2fdc
#
_entry.id   c8d05431e0d07b46d4dea0221a1b2fdc
#
_cell.length_a   1.000
_cell.length_b   1.000
_cell.length_c   1.000
_cell.angle_alpha   90.00
_cell.angle_beta   90.00
_cell.angle_gamma   90.00
#
_symmetry.space_group_name_H-M   'P 1'
#
loop_
_entity.id
_entity.type
_entity.pdbx_description
1 polymer ?
#
loop_
_entity_poly.entity_id
_entity_poly.type
_entity_poly.pdbx_seq_one_letter_code
_entity_poly.pdbx_strand_id
1 'polypeptide(L)'
;MNKSKIQKFAVDGHKLLYKQIAQRAYQYGIEEENVGKADATEVRGRILSPLEKSQRAALIAEINANGYQQTIERVTYIWFNRIVALRFMEVNNYLPSHIRVFSDASGAFKPEILNDVLHLEMEGLDKAQIAEYIENNNTEELYRYLLLTQCAELKAALPDIFVFGARDRDYTELLFPNNSLS
;
A
#
# COMPACT_ATOMS: atom_id res chain seq x y z
N MET A 1 -26.06 -14.29 -2.73
CA MET A 1 -24.69 -13.87 -3.14
C MET A 1 -24.12 -14.94 -4.06
N ASN A 2 -23.63 -14.59 -5.25
CA ASN A 2 -23.16 -15.59 -6.22
C ASN A 2 -21.72 -16.01 -5.94
N LYS A 3 -21.53 -17.18 -5.32
CA LYS A 3 -20.23 -17.73 -4.88
C LYS A 3 -19.19 -17.79 -6.02
N SER A 4 -19.62 -18.15 -7.22
CA SER A 4 -18.75 -18.22 -8.40
C SER A 4 -18.20 -16.84 -8.82
N LYS A 5 -19.02 -15.78 -8.74
CA LYS A 5 -18.57 -14.42 -9.04
C LYS A 5 -17.54 -13.91 -8.02
N ILE A 6 -17.72 -14.25 -6.74
CA ILE A 6 -16.79 -13.86 -5.68
C ILE A 6 -15.45 -14.59 -5.87
N GLN A 7 -15.49 -15.89 -6.15
CA GLN A 7 -14.26 -16.66 -6.42
C GLN A 7 -13.50 -16.10 -7.62
N LYS A 8 -14.20 -15.80 -8.73
CA LYS A 8 -13.57 -15.19 -9.91
C LYS A 8 -12.97 -13.83 -9.58
N PHE A 9 -13.69 -12.96 -8.88
CA PHE A 9 -13.18 -11.65 -8.44
C PHE A 9 -11.93 -11.78 -7.58
N ALA A 10 -11.93 -12.70 -6.62
CA ALA A 10 -10.77 -12.92 -5.75
C ALA A 10 -9.55 -13.38 -6.54
N VAL A 11 -9.72 -14.32 -7.47
CA VAL A 11 -8.62 -14.83 -8.30
C VAL A 11 -8.09 -13.75 -9.25
N ASP A 12 -8.97 -13.05 -9.94
CA ASP A 12 -8.57 -12.03 -10.93
C ASP A 12 -7.94 -10.81 -10.22
N GLY A 13 -8.51 -10.38 -9.10
CA GLY A 13 -7.97 -9.29 -8.28
C GLY A 13 -6.60 -9.63 -7.70
N HIS A 14 -6.42 -10.86 -7.20
CA HIS A 14 -5.13 -11.31 -6.68
C HIS A 14 -4.06 -11.33 -7.78
N LYS A 15 -4.37 -11.84 -8.98
CA LYS A 15 -3.45 -11.84 -10.12
C LYS A 15 -3.05 -10.42 -10.57
N LEU A 16 -4.02 -9.51 -10.59
CA LEU A 16 -3.75 -8.12 -10.93
C LEU A 16 -2.82 -7.48 -9.91
N LEU A 17 -3.12 -7.68 -8.62
CA LEU A 17 -2.33 -7.13 -7.52
C LEU A 17 -0.90 -7.69 -7.50
N TYR A 18 -0.73 -8.99 -7.76
CA TYR A 18 0.59 -9.61 -7.90
C TYR A 18 1.44 -8.91 -8.97
N LYS A 19 0.85 -8.63 -10.13
CA LYS A 19 1.55 -7.92 -11.22
C LYS A 19 1.96 -6.50 -10.80
N GLN A 20 1.09 -5.77 -10.10
CA GLN A 20 1.39 -4.42 -9.62
C GLN A 20 2.51 -4.43 -8.58
N ILE A 21 2.50 -5.37 -7.65
CA ILE A 21 3.53 -5.53 -6.62
C ILE A 21 4.87 -5.93 -7.25
N ALA A 22 4.87 -6.87 -8.19
CA ALA A 22 6.07 -7.26 -8.92
C ALA A 22 6.63 -6.09 -9.76
N GLN A 23 5.76 -5.30 -10.39
CA GLN A 23 6.17 -4.08 -11.10
C GLN A 23 6.76 -3.04 -10.13
N ARG A 24 6.21 -2.91 -8.92
CA ARG A 24 6.78 -2.02 -7.90
C ARG A 24 8.15 -2.50 -7.46
N ALA A 25 8.34 -3.80 -7.22
CA ALA A 25 9.65 -4.38 -6.92
C ALA A 25 10.66 -4.10 -8.04
N TYR A 26 10.24 -4.26 -9.30
CA TYR A 26 11.05 -3.90 -10.47
C TYR A 26 11.49 -2.43 -10.46
N GLN A 27 10.62 -1.50 -10.09
CA GLN A 27 10.98 -0.07 -9.98
C GLN A 27 12.08 0.17 -8.94
N TYR A 28 12.15 -0.67 -7.91
CA TYR A 28 13.21 -0.67 -6.90
C TYR A 28 14.41 -1.54 -7.27
N GLY A 29 14.52 -1.98 -8.54
CA GLY A 29 15.64 -2.79 -9.05
C GLY A 29 15.69 -4.18 -8.44
N ILE A 30 14.52 -4.76 -8.12
CA ILE A 30 14.40 -6.10 -7.57
C ILE A 30 13.64 -6.96 -8.57
N GLU A 31 14.33 -7.94 -9.12
CA GLU A 31 13.82 -8.88 -10.12
C GLU A 31 14.09 -10.33 -9.65
N GLU A 32 13.37 -11.29 -10.19
CA GLU A 32 13.47 -12.69 -9.78
C GLU A 32 14.91 -13.25 -9.96
N GLU A 33 15.55 -12.88 -11.07
CA GLU A 33 16.91 -13.33 -11.41
C GLU A 33 18.01 -12.43 -10.82
N ASN A 34 17.65 -11.20 -10.39
CA ASN A 34 18.60 -10.23 -9.87
C ASN A 34 17.94 -9.25 -8.89
N VAL A 35 18.15 -9.47 -7.62
CA VAL A 35 17.62 -8.60 -6.55
C VAL A 35 18.45 -7.32 -6.32
N GLY A 36 19.57 -7.19 -7.03
CA GLY A 36 20.49 -6.07 -6.87
C GLY A 36 21.24 -6.05 -5.53
N LYS A 37 22.01 -4.98 -5.29
CA LYS A 37 22.75 -4.80 -4.04
C LYS A 37 21.86 -4.19 -2.96
N ALA A 38 21.89 -4.74 -1.75
CA ALA A 38 21.08 -4.27 -0.62
C ALA A 38 21.42 -2.84 -0.18
N ASP A 39 22.67 -2.43 -0.32
CA ASP A 39 23.22 -1.13 0.07
C ASP A 39 23.14 -0.06 -1.05
N ALA A 40 22.45 -0.34 -2.16
CA ALA A 40 22.32 0.61 -3.25
C ALA A 40 21.66 1.92 -2.75
N THR A 41 22.28 3.05 -3.12
CA THR A 41 21.78 4.40 -2.80
C THR A 41 20.95 4.99 -3.93
N GLU A 42 21.12 4.45 -5.13
CA GLU A 42 20.42 4.84 -6.34
C GLU A 42 19.97 3.57 -7.10
N VAL A 43 18.77 3.61 -7.65
CA VAL A 43 18.21 2.53 -8.44
C VAL A 43 17.46 3.13 -9.63
N ARG A 44 17.80 2.68 -10.85
CA ARG A 44 17.16 3.13 -12.11
C ARG A 44 17.12 4.65 -12.25
N GLY A 45 18.20 5.35 -11.87
CA GLY A 45 18.31 6.80 -11.95
C GLY A 45 17.58 7.57 -10.85
N ARG A 46 17.03 6.87 -9.83
CA ARG A 46 16.36 7.48 -8.71
C ARG A 46 17.18 7.29 -7.42
N ILE A 47 17.46 8.39 -6.72
CA ILE A 47 18.09 8.36 -5.41
C ILE A 47 17.04 7.90 -4.39
N LEU A 48 17.40 6.90 -3.59
CA LEU A 48 16.53 6.36 -2.56
C LEU A 48 16.63 7.18 -1.26
N SER A 49 15.49 7.44 -0.64
CA SER A 49 15.44 8.01 0.71
C SER A 49 16.04 7.04 1.75
N PRO A 50 16.41 7.49 2.95
CA PRO A 50 16.89 6.61 4.02
C PRO A 50 15.89 5.50 4.38
N LEU A 51 14.58 5.83 4.38
CA LEU A 51 13.52 4.85 4.64
C LEU A 51 13.44 3.81 3.53
N GLU A 52 13.42 4.23 2.26
CA GLU A 52 13.39 3.32 1.12
C GLU A 52 14.61 2.39 1.05
N LYS A 53 15.81 2.88 1.40
CA LYS A 53 17.01 2.04 1.54
C LYS A 53 16.82 0.95 2.58
N SER A 54 16.29 1.30 3.74
CA SER A 54 16.04 0.36 4.83
C SER A 54 14.99 -0.68 4.45
N GLN A 55 13.87 -0.25 3.87
CA GLN A 55 12.79 -1.13 3.42
C GLN A 55 13.27 -2.05 2.28
N ARG A 56 14.03 -1.50 1.33
CA ARG A 56 14.59 -2.29 0.22
C ARG A 56 15.60 -3.34 0.71
N ALA A 57 16.48 -3.00 1.64
CA ALA A 57 17.41 -3.95 2.24
C ALA A 57 16.67 -5.08 2.96
N ALA A 58 15.62 -4.77 3.71
CA ALA A 58 14.77 -5.75 4.37
C ALA A 58 14.05 -6.67 3.35
N LEU A 59 13.55 -6.12 2.25
CA LEU A 59 12.92 -6.90 1.18
C LEU A 59 13.92 -7.86 0.52
N ILE A 60 15.14 -7.40 0.23
CA ILE A 60 16.21 -8.24 -0.34
C ILE A 60 16.58 -9.36 0.62
N ALA A 61 16.72 -9.07 1.92
CA ALA A 61 17.01 -10.09 2.93
C ALA A 61 15.92 -11.17 2.98
N GLU A 62 14.65 -10.75 2.89
CA GLU A 62 13.51 -11.66 2.85
C GLU A 62 13.49 -12.53 1.58
N ILE A 63 13.77 -11.94 0.42
CA ILE A 63 13.85 -12.67 -0.86
C ILE A 63 14.99 -13.70 -0.82
N ASN A 64 16.15 -13.33 -0.27
CA ASN A 64 17.28 -14.24 -0.13
C ASN A 64 16.98 -15.41 0.81
N ALA A 65 16.13 -15.20 1.83
CA ALA A 65 15.74 -16.24 2.78
C ALA A 65 14.66 -17.18 2.24
N ASN A 66 13.65 -16.64 1.53
CA ASN A 66 12.42 -17.35 1.19
C ASN A 66 12.15 -17.46 -0.33
N GLY A 67 12.97 -16.82 -1.16
CA GLY A 67 12.77 -16.73 -2.61
C GLY A 67 11.87 -15.58 -3.04
N TYR A 68 12.10 -15.12 -4.29
CA TYR A 68 11.38 -14.00 -4.87
C TYR A 68 9.88 -14.26 -4.97
N GLN A 69 9.48 -15.36 -5.60
CA GLN A 69 8.06 -15.67 -5.84
C GLN A 69 7.27 -15.75 -4.54
N GLN A 70 7.81 -16.45 -3.53
CA GLN A 70 7.12 -16.58 -2.22
C GLN A 70 7.00 -15.24 -1.50
N THR A 71 8.03 -14.39 -1.59
CA THR A 71 8.01 -13.06 -0.96
C THR A 71 6.99 -12.15 -1.63
N ILE A 72 6.98 -12.07 -2.95
CA ILE A 72 6.01 -11.26 -3.71
C ILE A 72 4.58 -11.77 -3.49
N GLU A 73 4.36 -13.09 -3.49
CA GLU A 73 3.06 -13.70 -3.21
C GLU A 73 2.55 -13.34 -1.81
N ARG A 74 3.42 -13.39 -0.80
CA ARG A 74 3.07 -13.00 0.58
C ARG A 74 2.69 -11.53 0.68
N VAL A 75 3.45 -10.63 0.04
CA VAL A 75 3.11 -9.20 0.02
C VAL A 75 1.80 -8.96 -0.71
N THR A 76 1.56 -9.68 -1.81
CA THR A 76 0.29 -9.64 -2.55
C THR A 76 -0.88 -10.02 -1.66
N TYR A 77 -0.76 -11.11 -0.90
CA TYR A 77 -1.79 -11.57 0.02
C TYR A 77 -2.07 -10.55 1.14
N ILE A 78 -1.03 -9.94 1.68
CA ILE A 78 -1.15 -8.89 2.69
C ILE A 78 -1.95 -7.70 2.15
N TRP A 79 -1.58 -7.16 0.98
CA TRP A 79 -2.27 -6.04 0.37
C TRP A 79 -3.69 -6.38 -0.07
N PHE A 80 -3.91 -7.58 -0.60
CA PHE A 80 -5.25 -8.05 -0.96
C PHE A 80 -6.19 -8.03 0.26
N ASN A 81 -5.75 -8.57 1.39
CA ASN A 81 -6.55 -8.59 2.62
C ASN A 81 -6.81 -7.17 3.15
N ARG A 82 -5.82 -6.29 3.13
CA ARG A 82 -5.98 -4.88 3.55
C ARG A 82 -6.98 -4.14 2.68
N ILE A 83 -6.87 -4.25 1.36
CA ILE A 83 -7.78 -3.60 0.42
C ILE A 83 -9.21 -4.11 0.60
N VAL A 84 -9.41 -5.42 0.73
CA VAL A 84 -10.73 -6.01 0.96
C VAL A 84 -11.32 -5.56 2.30
N ALA A 85 -10.51 -5.53 3.37
CA ALA A 85 -10.95 -5.08 4.68
C ALA A 85 -11.33 -3.58 4.67
N LEU A 86 -10.48 -2.72 4.11
CA LEU A 86 -10.76 -1.29 3.97
C LEU A 86 -12.03 -1.05 3.17
N ARG A 87 -12.21 -1.76 2.05
CA ARG A 87 -13.44 -1.65 1.24
C ARG A 87 -14.67 -2.11 2.00
N PHE A 88 -14.59 -3.20 2.74
CA PHE A 88 -15.67 -3.66 3.59
C PHE A 88 -16.05 -2.62 4.66
N MET A 89 -15.05 -2.05 5.33
CA MET A 89 -15.27 -1.03 6.36
C MET A 89 -15.86 0.26 5.76
N GLU A 90 -15.36 0.68 4.60
CA GLU A 90 -15.85 1.85 3.88
C GLU A 90 -17.34 1.74 3.51
N VAL A 91 -17.74 0.63 2.86
CA VAL A 91 -19.15 0.43 2.43
C VAL A 91 -20.12 0.28 3.60
N ASN A 92 -19.64 -0.18 4.75
CA ASN A 92 -20.46 -0.34 5.97
C ASN A 92 -20.32 0.83 6.94
N ASN A 93 -19.58 1.89 6.58
CA ASN A 93 -19.31 3.05 7.41
C ASN A 93 -18.65 2.70 8.76
N TYR A 94 -17.69 1.76 8.73
CA TYR A 94 -16.95 1.29 9.91
C TYR A 94 -15.56 1.93 10.05
N LEU A 95 -15.14 2.75 9.08
CA LEU A 95 -13.88 3.50 9.20
C LEU A 95 -14.01 4.52 10.34
N PRO A 96 -13.00 4.69 11.21
CA PRO A 96 -13.02 5.64 12.31
C PRO A 96 -13.29 7.07 11.86
N SER A 97 -12.70 7.49 10.75
CA SER A 97 -12.90 8.81 10.15
C SER A 97 -14.27 9.00 9.49
N HIS A 98 -15.00 7.92 9.22
CA HIS A 98 -16.22 7.90 8.38
C HIS A 98 -16.01 8.43 6.96
N ILE A 99 -14.77 8.61 6.52
CA ILE A 99 -14.40 9.13 5.20
C ILE A 99 -14.03 7.97 4.29
N ARG A 100 -14.54 7.98 3.05
CA ARG A 100 -14.30 6.90 2.09
C ARG A 100 -12.91 6.99 1.49
N VAL A 101 -12.20 5.87 1.51
CA VAL A 101 -10.79 5.79 1.06
C VAL A 101 -10.63 5.37 -0.40
N PHE A 102 -11.65 4.71 -0.99
CA PHE A 102 -11.64 4.24 -2.38
C PHE A 102 -12.71 4.87 -3.25
N SER A 103 -13.83 5.30 -2.68
CA SER A 103 -14.98 5.77 -3.45
C SER A 103 -15.56 7.08 -2.90
N ASP A 104 -16.50 7.65 -3.64
CA ASP A 104 -17.37 8.72 -3.17
C ASP A 104 -18.72 8.17 -2.66
N ALA A 105 -19.59 9.06 -2.22
CA ALA A 105 -20.92 8.71 -1.73
C ALA A 105 -21.81 8.04 -2.79
N SER A 106 -21.55 8.27 -4.09
CA SER A 106 -22.25 7.62 -5.20
C SER A 106 -21.75 6.19 -5.47
N GLY A 107 -20.64 5.81 -4.85
CA GLY A 107 -19.93 4.56 -5.11
C GLY A 107 -19.00 4.60 -6.32
N ALA A 108 -18.82 5.76 -6.96
CA ALA A 108 -17.82 5.96 -8.00
C ALA A 108 -16.42 5.88 -7.40
N PHE A 109 -15.44 5.40 -8.19
CA PHE A 109 -14.06 5.29 -7.75
C PHE A 109 -13.38 6.68 -7.72
N LYS A 110 -13.74 7.45 -6.69
CA LYS A 110 -13.22 8.79 -6.39
C LYS A 110 -13.01 8.90 -4.89
N PRO A 111 -11.79 8.67 -4.39
CA PRO A 111 -11.50 8.66 -2.95
C PRO A 111 -11.88 9.98 -2.28
N GLU A 112 -12.89 9.97 -1.40
CA GLU A 112 -13.30 11.15 -0.63
C GLU A 112 -12.18 11.67 0.26
N ILE A 113 -11.29 10.78 0.70
CA ILE A 113 -10.13 11.13 1.54
C ILE A 113 -9.20 12.16 0.89
N LEU A 114 -9.26 12.34 -0.43
CA LEU A 114 -8.49 13.36 -1.16
C LEU A 114 -9.19 14.72 -1.25
N ASN A 115 -10.48 14.83 -0.92
CA ASN A 115 -11.24 16.05 -1.15
C ASN A 115 -10.94 17.15 -0.14
N ASP A 116 -10.72 16.80 1.12
CA ASP A 116 -10.51 17.76 2.21
C ASP A 116 -9.39 17.33 3.16
N VAL A 117 -8.23 17.09 2.56
CA VAL A 117 -7.07 16.47 3.23
C VAL A 117 -6.57 17.29 4.42
N LEU A 118 -6.65 18.61 4.35
CA LEU A 118 -6.15 19.50 5.40
C LEU A 118 -7.00 19.45 6.68
N HIS A 119 -8.28 19.05 6.57
CA HIS A 119 -9.20 18.91 7.70
C HIS A 119 -9.36 17.47 8.18
N LEU A 120 -8.63 16.52 7.58
CA LEU A 120 -8.65 15.14 8.06
C LEU A 120 -8.08 15.06 9.48
N GLU A 121 -8.79 14.30 10.32
CA GLU A 121 -8.35 13.96 11.67
C GLU A 121 -8.17 12.43 11.74
N MET A 122 -6.93 11.97 11.66
CA MET A 122 -6.55 10.58 11.82
C MET A 122 -5.31 10.51 12.72
N GLU A 123 -5.21 9.47 13.53
CA GLU A 123 -4.06 9.25 14.40
C GLU A 123 -2.78 9.06 13.56
N GLY A 124 -1.72 9.79 13.92
CA GLY A 124 -0.42 9.72 13.23
C GLY A 124 -0.32 10.53 11.94
N LEU A 125 -1.31 11.36 11.61
CA LEU A 125 -1.33 12.18 10.41
C LEU A 125 -0.46 13.42 10.58
N ASP A 126 0.56 13.60 9.71
CA ASP A 126 1.43 14.77 9.69
C ASP A 126 0.94 15.80 8.67
N LYS A 127 0.46 16.95 9.16
CA LYS A 127 -0.05 18.05 8.33
C LYS A 127 1.05 18.70 7.48
N ALA A 128 2.29 18.73 7.96
CA ALA A 128 3.42 19.29 7.20
C ALA A 128 3.74 18.40 5.99
N GLN A 129 3.74 17.09 6.17
CA GLN A 129 3.93 16.14 5.07
C GLN A 129 2.81 16.22 4.03
N ILE A 130 1.57 16.41 4.46
CA ILE A 130 0.43 16.63 3.55
C ILE A 130 0.64 17.90 2.73
N ALA A 131 1.00 19.02 3.38
CA ALA A 131 1.25 20.28 2.70
C ALA A 131 2.35 20.15 1.63
N GLU A 132 3.44 19.45 1.94
CA GLU A 132 4.53 19.18 1.01
C GLU A 132 4.04 18.40 -0.23
N TYR A 133 3.24 17.35 -0.05
CA TYR A 133 2.68 16.59 -1.18
C TYR A 133 1.75 17.45 -2.05
N ILE A 134 0.94 18.33 -1.44
CA ILE A 134 0.03 19.24 -2.16
C ILE A 134 0.84 20.27 -2.96
N GLU A 135 1.83 20.91 -2.35
CA GLU A 135 2.69 21.92 -2.99
C GLU A 135 3.45 21.35 -4.19
N ASN A 136 3.90 20.10 -4.09
CA ASN A 136 4.59 19.39 -5.16
C ASN A 136 3.65 18.73 -6.19
N ASN A 137 2.33 18.89 -6.09
CA ASN A 137 1.32 18.22 -6.92
C ASN A 137 1.48 16.68 -6.95
N ASN A 138 1.93 16.09 -5.85
CA ASN A 138 2.22 14.66 -5.74
C ASN A 138 1.04 13.89 -5.16
N THR A 139 -0.06 13.84 -5.91
CA THR A 139 -1.33 13.23 -5.49
C THR A 139 -1.21 11.72 -5.22
N GLU A 140 -0.37 11.01 -5.98
CA GLU A 140 -0.18 9.56 -5.77
C GLU A 140 0.49 9.26 -4.43
N GLU A 141 1.57 9.97 -4.07
CA GLU A 141 2.24 9.79 -2.78
C GLU A 141 1.37 10.29 -1.63
N LEU A 142 0.60 11.36 -1.83
CA LEU A 142 -0.40 11.82 -0.85
C LEU A 142 -1.43 10.71 -0.57
N TYR A 143 -2.03 10.13 -1.61
CA TYR A 143 -3.00 9.06 -1.47
C TYR A 143 -2.40 7.82 -0.80
N ARG A 144 -1.20 7.43 -1.22
CA ARG A 144 -0.44 6.36 -0.57
C ARG A 144 -0.23 6.62 0.92
N TYR A 145 0.22 7.82 1.27
CA TYR A 145 0.44 8.25 2.65
C TYR A 145 -0.85 8.15 3.48
N LEU A 146 -1.97 8.65 2.97
CA LEU A 146 -3.27 8.60 3.65
C LEU A 146 -3.77 7.16 3.86
N LEU A 147 -3.63 6.29 2.86
CA LEU A 147 -4.00 4.87 3.00
C LEU A 147 -3.12 4.13 4.01
N LEU A 148 -1.82 4.40 4.03
CA LEU A 148 -0.91 3.80 5.01
C LEU A 148 -1.24 4.28 6.44
N THR A 149 -1.55 5.57 6.62
CA THR A 149 -1.99 6.13 7.90
C THR A 149 -3.29 5.48 8.36
N GLN A 150 -4.28 5.31 7.46
CA GLN A 150 -5.52 4.60 7.78
C GLN A 150 -5.27 3.13 8.17
N CYS A 151 -4.36 2.44 7.49
CA CYS A 151 -3.98 1.08 7.89
C CYS A 151 -3.31 1.03 9.27
N ALA A 152 -2.49 2.03 9.60
CA ALA A 152 -1.84 2.11 10.91
C ALA A 152 -2.86 2.36 12.04
N GLU A 153 -3.83 3.25 11.82
CA GLU A 153 -4.93 3.50 12.76
C GLU A 153 -5.76 2.24 13.04
N LEU A 154 -6.05 1.46 11.99
CA LEU A 154 -6.86 0.24 12.12
C LEU A 154 -6.12 -0.95 12.75
N LYS A 155 -4.83 -0.88 12.93
CA LYS A 155 -4.02 -1.94 13.52
C LYS A 155 -4.51 -2.35 14.91
N ALA A 156 -4.90 -1.40 15.74
CA ALA A 156 -5.39 -1.67 17.10
C ALA A 156 -6.70 -2.46 17.08
N ALA A 157 -7.58 -2.15 16.10
CA ALA A 157 -8.89 -2.78 15.97
C ALA A 157 -8.82 -4.15 15.26
N LEU A 158 -7.97 -4.30 14.27
CA LEU A 158 -7.85 -5.48 13.41
C LEU A 158 -6.38 -5.91 13.23
N PRO A 159 -5.71 -6.36 14.32
CA PRO A 159 -4.29 -6.68 14.29
C PRO A 159 -3.94 -7.78 13.29
N ASP A 160 -4.77 -8.81 13.12
CA ASP A 160 -4.50 -9.93 12.22
C ASP A 160 -4.46 -9.52 10.73
N ILE A 161 -5.11 -8.41 10.39
CA ILE A 161 -5.13 -7.89 9.01
C ILE A 161 -4.08 -6.80 8.81
N PHE A 162 -3.85 -5.95 9.81
CA PHE A 162 -3.00 -4.77 9.70
C PHE A 162 -1.66 -4.85 10.45
N VAL A 163 -1.35 -6.00 11.11
CA VAL A 163 -0.08 -6.22 11.84
C VAL A 163 1.15 -6.16 10.93
N PHE A 164 1.05 -6.73 9.72
CA PHE A 164 2.17 -6.67 8.78
C PHE A 164 2.21 -5.28 8.14
N GLY A 165 3.18 -4.46 8.48
CA GLY A 165 3.31 -3.09 8.02
C GLY A 165 3.07 -2.03 9.09
N ALA A 166 2.94 -2.46 10.32
CA ALA A 166 2.76 -1.57 11.47
C ALA A 166 4.06 -1.28 12.21
N ARG A 167 5.19 -1.69 11.69
CA ARG A 167 6.51 -1.21 12.10
C ARG A 167 6.95 -0.18 11.09
N ASP A 168 7.47 0.94 11.54
CA ASP A 168 7.93 2.11 10.76
C ASP A 168 8.94 1.81 9.63
N ARG A 169 9.15 0.56 9.24
CA ARG A 169 10.16 0.13 8.27
C ARG A 169 9.79 -1.16 7.55
N ASP A 170 8.51 -1.49 7.44
CA ASP A 170 8.11 -2.73 6.77
C ASP A 170 8.22 -2.59 5.25
N TYR A 171 8.92 -3.52 4.61
CA TYR A 171 9.09 -3.58 3.15
C TYR A 171 7.77 -3.76 2.39
N THR A 172 6.69 -4.19 3.04
CA THR A 172 5.37 -4.28 2.41
C THR A 172 4.85 -2.91 1.98
N GLU A 173 5.23 -1.84 2.69
CA GLU A 173 4.88 -0.46 2.33
C GLU A 173 5.65 0.01 1.10
N LEU A 174 6.92 -0.42 0.92
CA LEU A 174 7.70 -0.14 -0.27
C LEU A 174 7.00 -0.65 -1.53
N LEU A 175 6.33 -1.80 -1.42
CA LEU A 175 5.63 -2.49 -2.49
C LEU A 175 4.13 -2.12 -2.55
N PHE A 176 3.73 -0.96 -2.03
CA PHE A 176 2.37 -0.45 -2.19
C PHE A 176 1.97 -0.43 -3.68
N PRO A 177 0.83 -1.00 -4.06
CA PRO A 177 0.41 -1.07 -5.46
C PRO A 177 0.13 0.32 -6.05
N ASN A 178 0.80 0.68 -7.14
CA ASN A 178 0.79 2.04 -7.69
C ASN A 178 -0.49 2.44 -8.43
N ASN A 179 -1.36 1.53 -8.80
CA ASN A 179 -2.53 1.85 -9.63
C ASN A 179 -3.84 1.81 -8.85
N SER A 180 -3.78 2.20 -7.57
CA SER A 180 -4.98 2.26 -6.73
C SER A 180 -5.95 3.39 -7.11
N LEU A 181 -5.56 4.29 -8.01
CA LEU A 181 -6.37 5.40 -8.52
C LEU A 181 -6.80 5.25 -9.99
N SER A 182 -6.41 4.18 -10.69
CA SER A 182 -6.76 3.93 -12.11
C SER A 182 -7.64 2.71 -12.30
#